data_478912000ab5dd241974b835a7fdeaf8
#
_entry.id   478912000ab5dd241974b835a7fdeaf8
#
_cell.length_a   1.000
_cell.length_b   1.000
_cell.length_c   1.000
_cell.angle_alpha   90.00
_cell.angle_beta   90.00
_cell.angle_gamma   90.00
#
_symmetry.space_group_name_H-M   'P 1'
#
loop_
_entity.id
_entity.type
_entity.pdbx_description
1 polymer ?
#
loop_
_entity_poly.entity_id
_entity_poly.type
_entity_poly.pdbx_seq_one_letter_code
_entity_poly.pdbx_strand_id
1 'polypeptide(L)'
;MANDVLPDPSTTFGKRVRDRLAKELVLWLTTVGADGTPQPNPVWFLWEGEDTILVYNRPDANRINHVRLRPRVALNFDGNGLGGEIVVLTGTAELLEDFPLAHENEPFAEKYAERTAGSFDGPEDFARKYPVAMRIRISRVR
;
A
#
# COMPACT_ATOMS: atom_id res chain seq x y z
N MET A 1 4.76 20.90 -10.31
CA MET A 1 3.53 20.47 -10.93
C MET A 1 2.95 19.27 -10.22
N ALA A 2 1.75 19.39 -9.77
CA ALA A 2 1.12 18.24 -9.15
C ALA A 2 1.07 17.08 -10.14
N ASN A 3 1.30 15.88 -9.66
CA ASN A 3 1.19 14.71 -10.48
C ASN A 3 -0.28 14.35 -10.64
N ASP A 4 -0.77 14.37 -11.86
CA ASP A 4 -2.18 14.16 -12.17
C ASP A 4 -2.52 12.68 -12.39
N VAL A 5 -1.76 11.78 -11.80
CA VAL A 5 -2.05 10.35 -11.86
C VAL A 5 -3.39 10.03 -11.20
N LEU A 6 -3.68 10.69 -10.08
CA LEU A 6 -4.96 10.49 -9.41
C LEU A 6 -6.07 11.25 -10.16
N PRO A 7 -7.26 10.65 -10.27
CA PRO A 7 -8.35 11.29 -10.97
C PRO A 7 -8.82 12.57 -10.27
N ASP A 8 -9.45 13.45 -11.03
CA ASP A 8 -9.93 14.75 -10.56
C ASP A 8 -10.79 14.58 -9.31
N PRO A 9 -10.47 15.26 -8.20
CA PRO A 9 -11.21 15.12 -6.95
C PRO A 9 -12.65 15.63 -7.02
N SER A 10 -13.02 16.38 -8.06
CA SER A 10 -14.40 16.84 -8.24
C SER A 10 -15.31 15.77 -8.84
N THR A 11 -14.74 14.71 -9.42
CA THR A 11 -15.52 13.64 -10.01
C THR A 11 -15.90 12.58 -8.97
N THR A 12 -16.95 11.83 -9.25
CA THR A 12 -17.37 10.71 -8.39
C THR A 12 -16.25 9.69 -8.23
N PHE A 13 -15.59 9.36 -9.33
CA PHE A 13 -14.48 8.41 -9.31
C PHE A 13 -13.28 8.95 -8.52
N GLY A 14 -12.93 10.22 -8.72
CA GLY A 14 -11.83 10.84 -8.01
C GLY A 14 -12.07 10.88 -6.49
N LYS A 15 -13.28 11.16 -6.09
CA LYS A 15 -13.65 11.11 -4.67
C LYS A 15 -13.53 9.70 -4.11
N ARG A 16 -14.01 8.71 -4.85
CA ARG A 16 -13.92 7.30 -4.43
C ARG A 16 -12.47 6.87 -4.23
N VAL A 17 -11.61 7.17 -5.20
CA VAL A 17 -10.19 6.81 -5.13
C VAL A 17 -9.53 7.43 -3.91
N ARG A 18 -9.71 8.73 -3.72
CA ARG A 18 -9.08 9.45 -2.61
C ARG A 18 -9.62 9.01 -1.26
N ASP A 19 -10.91 8.76 -1.18
CA ASP A 19 -11.54 8.28 0.04
C ASP A 19 -11.00 6.90 0.44
N ARG A 20 -10.90 5.99 -0.53
CA ARG A 20 -10.34 4.65 -0.29
C ARG A 20 -8.88 4.73 0.14
N LEU A 21 -8.06 5.53 -0.54
CA LEU A 21 -6.65 5.71 -0.18
C LEU A 21 -6.48 6.27 1.22
N ALA A 22 -7.36 7.15 1.65
CA ALA A 22 -7.28 7.79 2.96
C ALA A 22 -7.81 6.92 4.10
N LYS A 23 -8.86 6.15 3.86
CA LYS A 23 -9.62 5.51 4.93
C LYS A 23 -9.51 3.99 5.02
N GLU A 24 -9.28 3.29 3.89
CA GLU A 24 -9.22 1.84 3.93
C GLU A 24 -8.02 1.36 4.71
N LEU A 25 -8.21 0.28 5.46
CA LEU A 25 -7.14 -0.30 6.29
C LEU A 25 -6.35 -1.37 5.55
N VAL A 26 -6.93 -1.94 4.50
CA VAL A 26 -6.34 -3.05 3.75
C VAL A 26 -6.42 -2.76 2.27
N LEU A 27 -5.32 -3.02 1.60
CA LEU A 27 -5.17 -2.88 0.16
C LEU A 27 -4.57 -4.18 -0.36
N TRP A 28 -5.09 -4.69 -1.46
CA TRP A 28 -4.51 -5.88 -2.08
C TRP A 28 -3.35 -5.46 -2.97
N LEU A 29 -2.17 -6.02 -2.69
CA LEU A 29 -0.96 -5.76 -3.46
C LEU A 29 -0.58 -7.03 -4.22
N THR A 30 -0.51 -6.92 -5.54
CA THR A 30 -0.14 -8.03 -6.42
C THR A 30 1.26 -7.80 -6.96
N THR A 31 2.16 -8.72 -6.65
CA THR A 31 3.54 -8.75 -7.17
C THR A 31 3.71 -9.99 -8.04
N VAL A 32 4.79 -10.03 -8.82
CA VAL A 32 5.00 -11.10 -9.78
C VAL A 32 6.25 -11.89 -9.42
N GLY A 33 6.09 -13.20 -9.26
CA GLY A 33 7.18 -14.11 -8.95
C GLY A 33 8.03 -14.47 -10.16
N ALA A 34 9.07 -15.26 -9.93
CA ALA A 34 10.07 -15.61 -10.95
C ALA A 34 9.46 -16.36 -12.15
N ASP A 35 8.40 -17.12 -11.91
CA ASP A 35 7.72 -17.87 -12.97
C ASP A 35 6.64 -17.05 -13.70
N GLY A 36 6.52 -15.77 -13.37
CA GLY A 36 5.52 -14.88 -13.97
C GLY A 36 4.16 -14.94 -13.33
N THR A 37 3.98 -15.72 -12.25
CA THR A 37 2.68 -15.83 -11.61
C THR A 37 2.40 -14.60 -10.74
N PRO A 38 1.28 -13.89 -10.98
CA PRO A 38 0.86 -12.80 -10.10
C PRO A 38 0.42 -13.35 -8.73
N GLN A 39 0.88 -12.70 -7.67
CA GLN A 39 0.60 -13.15 -6.30
C GLN A 39 0.02 -11.99 -5.49
N PRO A 40 -1.32 -11.99 -5.28
CA PRO A 40 -1.97 -10.95 -4.49
C PRO A 40 -1.87 -11.25 -3.00
N ASN A 41 -1.66 -10.21 -2.21
CA ASN A 41 -1.66 -10.28 -0.75
C ASN A 41 -2.32 -9.04 -0.17
N PRO A 42 -3.09 -9.18 0.92
CA PRO A 42 -3.61 -8.01 1.62
C PRO A 42 -2.51 -7.39 2.47
N VAL A 43 -2.39 -6.07 2.42
CA VAL A 43 -1.36 -5.34 3.16
C VAL A 43 -1.96 -4.13 3.86
N TRP A 44 -1.33 -3.74 4.96
CA TRP A 44 -1.56 -2.43 5.57
C TRP A 44 -0.75 -1.41 4.80
N PHE A 45 -1.26 -0.20 4.67
CA PHE A 45 -0.62 0.81 3.84
C PHE A 45 -0.87 2.21 4.38
N LEU A 46 0.00 3.13 3.98
CA LEU A 46 -0.20 4.56 4.21
C LEU A 46 -0.15 5.28 2.88
N TRP A 47 -1.23 5.98 2.53
CA TRP A 47 -1.21 6.90 1.41
C TRP A 47 -0.49 8.18 1.86
N GLU A 48 0.55 8.56 1.13
CA GLU A 48 1.38 9.69 1.51
C GLU A 48 0.89 11.03 0.96
N GLY A 49 -0.32 11.06 0.44
CA GLY A 49 -1.02 12.29 0.06
C GLY A 49 -1.02 12.63 -1.42
N GLU A 50 -0.14 12.03 -2.21
CA GLU A 50 -0.07 12.26 -3.64
C GLU A 50 -0.08 10.93 -4.39
N ASP A 51 0.95 10.64 -5.14
CA ASP A 51 1.02 9.43 -5.96
C ASP A 51 1.79 8.28 -5.32
N THR A 52 2.07 8.36 -4.03
CA THR A 52 2.86 7.32 -3.36
C THR A 52 2.12 6.67 -2.20
N ILE A 53 2.38 5.37 -2.05
CA ILE A 53 1.84 4.51 -1.00
C ILE A 53 3.00 3.82 -0.32
N LEU A 54 2.95 3.74 1.01
CA LEU A 54 3.98 3.11 1.82
C LEU A 54 3.45 1.83 2.44
N VAL A 55 4.23 0.75 2.34
CA VAL A 55 3.90 -0.57 2.91
C VAL A 55 5.09 -1.06 3.71
N TYR A 56 4.86 -1.51 4.94
CA TYR A 56 5.89 -2.16 5.75
C TYR A 56 5.73 -3.68 5.66
N ASN A 57 6.82 -4.39 5.52
CA ASN A 57 6.82 -5.81 5.22
C ASN A 57 7.67 -6.61 6.21
N ARG A 58 7.30 -7.88 6.38
CA ARG A 58 8.14 -8.84 7.08
C ARG A 58 9.39 -9.09 6.23
N PRO A 59 10.55 -9.35 6.88
CA PRO A 59 11.78 -9.57 6.11
C PRO A 59 11.72 -10.80 5.19
N ASP A 60 10.91 -11.78 5.54
CA ASP A 60 10.77 -13.03 4.79
C ASP A 60 9.61 -13.02 3.77
N ALA A 61 8.96 -11.88 3.58
CA ALA A 61 7.87 -11.79 2.61
C ALA A 61 8.41 -11.98 1.18
N ASN A 62 7.79 -12.87 0.42
CA ASN A 62 8.21 -13.16 -0.95
C ASN A 62 8.18 -11.92 -1.85
N ARG A 63 7.24 -11.01 -1.59
CA ARG A 63 7.10 -9.80 -2.41
C ARG A 63 8.33 -8.90 -2.38
N ILE A 64 9.19 -9.00 -1.37
CA ILE A 64 10.43 -8.24 -1.31
C ILE A 64 11.33 -8.61 -2.50
N ASN A 65 11.55 -9.91 -2.71
CA ASN A 65 12.35 -10.38 -3.84
C ASN A 65 11.65 -10.14 -5.17
N HIS A 66 10.32 -10.27 -5.20
CA HIS A 66 9.54 -10.01 -6.40
C HIS A 66 9.80 -8.59 -6.90
N VAL A 67 9.68 -7.58 -6.04
CA VAL A 67 9.81 -6.18 -6.46
C VAL A 67 11.26 -5.80 -6.78
N ARG A 68 12.25 -6.47 -6.19
CA ARG A 68 13.64 -6.22 -6.57
C ARG A 68 13.91 -6.56 -8.02
N LEU A 69 13.31 -7.63 -8.51
CA LEU A 69 13.55 -8.14 -9.86
C LEU A 69 12.48 -7.69 -10.84
N ARG A 70 11.26 -7.51 -10.38
CA ARG A 70 10.10 -7.13 -11.18
C ARG A 70 9.32 -6.07 -10.40
N PRO A 71 9.72 -4.79 -10.51
CA PRO A 71 9.18 -3.75 -9.64
C PRO A 71 7.77 -3.28 -9.99
N ARG A 72 7.23 -3.66 -11.13
CA ARG A 72 5.88 -3.25 -11.51
C ARG A 72 4.85 -4.07 -10.74
N VAL A 73 3.89 -3.37 -10.15
CA VAL A 73 2.89 -3.97 -9.26
C VAL A 73 1.49 -3.47 -9.59
N ALA A 74 0.50 -4.22 -9.15
CA ALA A 74 -0.89 -3.81 -9.22
C ALA A 74 -1.48 -3.80 -7.80
N LEU A 75 -2.42 -2.89 -7.58
CA LEU A 75 -3.09 -2.75 -6.30
C LEU A 75 -4.58 -2.59 -6.53
N ASN A 76 -5.38 -3.08 -5.60
CA ASN A 76 -6.82 -2.85 -5.68
C ASN A 76 -7.44 -2.86 -4.29
N PHE A 77 -8.53 -2.13 -4.18
CA PHE A 77 -9.41 -2.20 -3.02
C PHE A 77 -10.56 -3.16 -3.31
N ASP A 78 -11.24 -3.60 -2.27
CA ASP A 78 -12.49 -4.33 -2.45
C ASP A 78 -13.51 -3.37 -3.08
N GLY A 79 -14.31 -3.90 -3.99
CA GLY A 79 -15.41 -3.14 -4.56
C GLY A 79 -16.64 -3.19 -3.67
N ASN A 80 -17.82 -3.12 -4.30
CA ASN A 80 -19.09 -3.18 -3.57
C ASN A 80 -19.62 -4.61 -3.34
N GLY A 81 -18.82 -5.61 -3.67
CA GLY A 81 -19.22 -7.01 -3.55
C GLY A 81 -20.01 -7.54 -4.74
N LEU A 82 -20.30 -6.69 -5.70
CA LEU A 82 -21.09 -7.03 -6.89
C LEU A 82 -20.34 -6.73 -8.20
N GLY A 83 -19.03 -6.50 -8.09
CA GLY A 83 -18.20 -6.19 -9.26
C GLY A 83 -18.19 -4.71 -9.62
N GLY A 84 -18.81 -3.86 -8.81
CA GLY A 84 -18.84 -2.42 -9.03
C GLY A 84 -18.01 -1.65 -8.03
N GLU A 85 -17.94 -0.34 -8.23
CA GLU A 85 -17.20 0.60 -7.37
C GLU A 85 -15.74 0.20 -7.19
N ILE A 86 -15.14 -0.35 -8.23
CA ILE A 86 -13.75 -0.81 -8.20
C ILE A 86 -12.78 0.35 -8.25
N VAL A 87 -11.61 0.14 -7.63
CA VAL A 87 -10.45 1.02 -7.75
C VAL A 87 -9.25 0.12 -7.95
N VAL A 88 -8.61 0.25 -9.10
CA VAL A 88 -7.41 -0.52 -9.45
C VAL A 88 -6.30 0.46 -9.78
N LEU A 89 -5.14 0.23 -9.17
CA LEU A 89 -3.97 1.06 -9.37
C LEU A 89 -2.83 0.18 -9.90
N THR A 90 -1.98 0.77 -10.72
CA THR A 90 -0.72 0.13 -11.09
C THR A 90 0.40 1.09 -10.79
N GLY A 91 1.57 0.55 -10.53
CA GLY A 91 2.69 1.39 -10.16
C GLY A 91 4.01 0.62 -10.12
N THR A 92 5.00 1.29 -9.59
CA THR A 92 6.35 0.75 -9.45
C THR A 92 6.75 0.79 -7.97
N ALA A 93 7.21 -0.33 -7.45
CA ALA A 93 7.62 -0.47 -6.05
C ALA A 93 9.13 -0.38 -5.92
N GLU A 94 9.60 0.23 -4.84
CA GLU A 94 11.00 0.24 -4.46
C GLU A 94 11.13 -0.02 -2.97
N LEU A 95 12.19 -0.71 -2.59
CA LEU A 95 12.51 -0.91 -1.17
C LEU A 95 13.30 0.30 -0.70
N LEU A 96 12.95 0.79 0.49
CA LEU A 96 13.61 1.95 1.09
C LEU A 96 14.62 1.49 2.14
N GLU A 97 15.80 2.10 2.13
CA GLU A 97 16.82 1.87 3.15
C GLU A 97 16.84 3.07 4.10
N ASP A 98 17.22 2.84 5.35
CA ASP A 98 17.36 3.88 6.37
C ASP A 98 16.09 4.75 6.51
N PHE A 99 14.94 4.12 6.35
CA PHE A 99 13.65 4.77 6.44
C PHE A 99 13.07 4.56 7.85
N PRO A 100 12.34 5.54 8.41
CA PRO A 100 11.73 5.37 9.74
C PRO A 100 10.88 4.12 9.85
N LEU A 101 11.01 3.39 10.96
CA LEU A 101 10.17 2.23 11.22
C LEU A 101 8.71 2.66 11.41
N ALA A 102 7.80 1.70 11.33
CA ALA A 102 6.36 1.99 11.35
C ALA A 102 5.93 2.82 12.58
N HIS A 103 6.49 2.51 13.75
CA HIS A 103 6.13 3.24 14.97
C HIS A 103 6.73 4.65 15.04
N GLU A 104 7.76 4.92 14.24
CA GLU A 104 8.39 6.23 14.13
C GLU A 104 7.76 7.08 13.02
N ASN A 105 6.97 6.46 12.18
CA ASN A 105 6.20 7.13 11.14
C ASN A 105 4.85 7.51 11.74
N GLU A 106 4.75 8.74 12.18
CA GLU A 106 3.60 9.19 12.95
C GLU A 106 2.27 8.98 12.23
N PRO A 107 2.10 9.36 10.96
CA PRO A 107 0.84 9.09 10.27
C PRO A 107 0.49 7.60 10.17
N PHE A 108 1.47 6.74 9.97
CA PHE A 108 1.23 5.29 9.93
C PHE A 108 0.84 4.77 11.32
N ALA A 109 1.58 5.16 12.34
CA ALA A 109 1.31 4.73 13.71
C ALA A 109 -0.09 5.17 14.16
N GLU A 110 -0.49 6.38 13.80
CA GLU A 110 -1.80 6.91 14.13
C GLU A 110 -2.92 6.16 13.40
N LYS A 111 -2.75 5.91 12.11
CA LYS A 111 -3.73 5.19 11.31
C LYS A 111 -4.01 3.79 11.86
N TYR A 112 -3.00 3.09 12.33
CA TYR A 112 -3.10 1.70 12.77
C TYR A 112 -3.02 1.53 14.29
N ALA A 113 -3.22 2.59 15.06
CA ALA A 113 -3.10 2.55 16.52
C ALA A 113 -3.97 1.46 17.16
N GLU A 114 -5.22 1.36 16.76
CA GLU A 114 -6.13 0.35 17.31
C GLU A 114 -5.74 -1.06 16.89
N ARG A 115 -5.28 -1.22 15.65
CA ARG A 115 -4.90 -2.53 15.12
C ARG A 115 -3.64 -3.06 15.77
N THR A 116 -2.65 -2.20 15.97
CA THR A 116 -1.40 -2.63 16.63
C THR A 116 -1.64 -2.93 18.11
N ALA A 117 -2.54 -2.21 18.76
CA ALA A 117 -2.91 -2.50 20.14
C ALA A 117 -3.69 -3.82 20.27
N GLY A 118 -4.52 -4.16 19.26
CA GLY A 118 -5.36 -5.35 19.30
C GLY A 118 -4.69 -6.63 18.82
N SER A 119 -3.89 -6.53 17.76
CA SER A 119 -3.31 -7.71 17.09
C SER A 119 -1.81 -7.90 17.40
N PHE A 120 -1.18 -6.92 17.99
CA PHE A 120 0.24 -6.91 18.36
C PHE A 120 0.38 -6.37 19.77
N ASP A 121 1.57 -6.43 20.32
CA ASP A 121 1.89 -5.78 21.59
C ASP A 121 2.26 -4.31 21.37
N GLY A 122 1.37 -3.59 20.68
CA GLY A 122 1.54 -2.19 20.38
C GLY A 122 2.31 -1.91 19.09
N PRO A 123 2.51 -0.62 18.76
CA PRO A 123 3.11 -0.22 17.49
C PRO A 123 4.58 -0.63 17.36
N GLU A 124 5.34 -0.69 18.46
CA GLU A 124 6.73 -1.09 18.39
C GLU A 124 6.88 -2.57 18.05
N ASP A 125 5.98 -3.42 18.54
CA ASP A 125 5.97 -4.84 18.24
C ASP A 125 5.69 -5.07 16.75
N PHE A 126 4.72 -4.34 16.21
CA PHE A 126 4.45 -4.38 14.78
C PHE A 126 5.67 -3.94 13.98
N ALA A 127 6.28 -2.82 14.35
CA ALA A 127 7.45 -2.29 13.65
C ALA A 127 8.61 -3.26 13.65
N ARG A 128 8.79 -3.99 14.74
CA ARG A 128 9.86 -4.97 14.87
C ARG A 128 9.65 -6.17 13.94
N LYS A 129 8.39 -6.56 13.75
CA LYS A 129 8.03 -7.70 12.89
C LYS A 129 7.93 -7.32 11.42
N TYR A 130 7.69 -6.05 11.10
CA TYR A 130 7.52 -5.53 9.74
C TYR A 130 8.50 -4.39 9.47
N PRO A 131 9.82 -4.67 9.47
CA PRO A 131 10.81 -3.59 9.38
C PRO A 131 11.15 -3.12 7.97
N VAL A 132 10.68 -3.81 6.93
CA VAL A 132 11.10 -3.51 5.56
C VAL A 132 10.10 -2.56 4.90
N ALA A 133 10.53 -1.33 4.68
CA ALA A 133 9.70 -0.30 4.04
C ALA A 133 9.74 -0.42 2.52
N MET A 134 8.57 -0.29 1.91
CA MET A 134 8.41 -0.33 0.46
C MET A 134 7.55 0.85 0.06
N ARG A 135 8.01 1.64 -0.90
CA ARG A 135 7.20 2.73 -1.47
C ARG A 135 6.76 2.34 -2.86
N ILE A 136 5.49 2.56 -3.12
CA ILE A 136 4.90 2.30 -4.42
C ILE A 136 4.48 3.63 -5.02
N ARG A 137 5.02 3.94 -6.20
CA ARG A 137 4.63 5.12 -6.95
C ARG A 137 3.55 4.71 -7.92
N ILE A 138 2.37 5.31 -7.77
CA ILE A 138 1.22 5.05 -8.63
C ILE A 138 1.49 5.64 -10.00
N SER A 139 1.30 4.86 -11.05
CA SER A 139 1.46 5.32 -12.43
C SER A 139 0.14 5.39 -13.18
N ARG A 140 -0.88 4.66 -12.73
CA ARG A 140 -2.19 4.65 -13.38
C ARG A 140 -3.28 4.25 -12.39
N VAL A 141 -4.45 4.84 -12.55
CA VAL A 141 -5.64 4.54 -11.75
C VAL A 141 -6.82 4.32 -12.68
N ARG A 142 -7.63 3.32 -12.38
CA ARG A 142 -8.83 3.03 -13.16
C ARG A 142 -9.90 2.32 -12.31
#